data_0836d0ccfcd5f3f81344b74d6b875579
#
_entry.id   0836d0ccfcd5f3f81344b74d6b875579
#
_cell.length_a   1.000
_cell.length_b   1.000
_cell.length_c   1.000
_cell.angle_alpha   90.00
_cell.angle_beta   90.00
_cell.angle_gamma   90.00
#
_symmetry.space_group_name_H-M   'P 1'
#
loop_
_entity.id
_entity.type
_entity.pdbx_description
1 polymer ?
#
loop_
_entity_poly.entity_id
_entity_poly.type
_entity_poly.pdbx_seq_one_letter_code
_entity_poly.pdbx_strand_id
1 'polypeptide(L)'
;MRILIQRVKRASVTISGEVTAQIGPGLLLLLGVEKGDTEPEAAWLAAKAANLRIFDDENGVMNRSVKEVDGEVLVVSQFTLTASTKKGNRPAYVRAAGHEEAVPLYETFCALMSDACGRPIRRGVFGADMQVALVNDGPVTIMIDSKLKE
;
A
#
# COMPACT_ATOMS: atom_id res chain seq x y z
N MET A 1 -9.18 1.83 -7.75
CA MET A 1 -7.86 1.60 -7.10
C MET A 1 -8.08 0.98 -5.74
N ARG A 2 -7.28 0.00 -5.38
CA ARG A 2 -7.37 -0.69 -4.10
C ARG A 2 -6.05 -0.63 -3.35
N ILE A 3 -6.13 -0.51 -2.04
CA ILE A 3 -4.95 -0.56 -1.19
C ILE A 3 -5.20 -1.52 -0.04
N LEU A 4 -4.22 -2.38 0.25
CA LEU A 4 -4.19 -3.20 1.44
C LEU A 4 -3.14 -2.61 2.38
N ILE A 5 -3.55 -2.24 3.58
CA ILE A 5 -2.74 -1.58 4.60
C ILE A 5 -2.46 -2.56 5.71
N GLN A 6 -1.18 -2.78 6.01
CA GLN A 6 -0.78 -3.60 7.15
C GLN A 6 0.14 -2.80 8.08
N ARG A 7 -0.24 -2.72 9.35
CA ARG A 7 0.62 -2.16 10.38
C ARG A 7 1.75 -3.16 10.67
N VAL A 8 2.99 -2.70 10.60
CA VAL A 8 4.14 -3.60 10.73
C VAL A 8 5.15 -3.13 11.78
N LYS A 9 5.85 -4.08 12.39
CA LYS A 9 7.06 -3.82 13.18
C LYS A 9 8.27 -3.64 12.26
N ARG A 10 8.27 -4.35 11.14
CA ARG A 10 9.26 -4.24 10.07
C ARG A 10 8.71 -4.85 8.80
N ALA A 11 9.20 -4.37 7.66
CA ALA A 11 8.91 -4.96 6.36
C ALA A 11 10.10 -4.72 5.42
N SER A 12 10.25 -5.59 4.43
CA SER A 12 11.31 -5.47 3.45
C SER A 12 10.92 -6.04 2.10
N VAL A 13 11.57 -5.56 1.06
CA VAL A 13 11.50 -6.09 -0.30
C VAL A 13 12.87 -6.59 -0.69
N THR A 14 12.94 -7.84 -1.13
CA THR A 14 14.15 -8.47 -1.66
C THR A 14 13.93 -8.83 -3.12
N ILE A 15 14.87 -8.44 -3.98
CA ILE A 15 14.86 -8.73 -5.42
C ILE A 15 16.19 -9.39 -5.77
N SER A 16 16.13 -10.56 -6.40
CA SER A 16 17.35 -11.33 -6.78
C SER A 16 18.34 -11.49 -5.63
N GLY A 17 17.83 -11.77 -4.43
CA GLY A 17 18.65 -12.00 -3.23
C GLY A 17 19.15 -10.73 -2.53
N GLU A 18 18.84 -9.54 -3.05
CA GLU A 18 19.26 -8.27 -2.44
C GLU A 18 18.04 -7.54 -1.83
N VAL A 19 18.22 -7.04 -0.61
CA VAL A 19 17.22 -6.17 0.03
C VAL A 19 17.27 -4.80 -0.62
N THR A 20 16.20 -4.45 -1.36
CA THR A 20 16.12 -3.18 -2.10
C THR A 20 15.38 -2.09 -1.33
N ALA A 21 14.54 -2.47 -0.38
CA ALA A 21 13.82 -1.54 0.49
C ALA A 21 13.53 -2.20 1.83
N GLN A 22 13.60 -1.42 2.90
CA GLN A 22 13.36 -1.91 4.25
C GLN A 22 12.85 -0.78 5.13
N ILE A 23 11.90 -1.11 6.01
CA ILE A 23 11.35 -0.19 7.01
C ILE A 23 11.33 -0.86 8.40
N GLY A 24 11.37 -0.04 9.42
CA GLY A 24 11.02 -0.39 10.80
C GLY A 24 9.51 -0.22 11.04
N PRO A 25 9.10 0.18 12.27
CA PRO A 25 7.68 0.35 12.59
C PRO A 25 6.99 1.32 11.65
N GLY A 26 5.82 0.93 11.16
CA GLY A 26 5.07 1.73 10.21
C GLY A 26 4.02 0.94 9.45
N LEU A 27 3.89 1.23 8.15
CA LEU A 27 2.89 0.65 7.27
C LEU A 27 3.53 -0.01 6.04
N LEU A 28 3.08 -1.22 5.73
CA LEU A 28 3.23 -1.82 4.41
C LEU A 28 1.93 -1.59 3.64
N LEU A 29 2.04 -0.98 2.46
CA LEU A 29 0.93 -0.66 1.58
C LEU A 29 1.05 -1.47 0.29
N LEU A 30 0.09 -2.33 0.00
CA LEU A 30 -0.01 -3.03 -1.28
C LEU A 30 -1.02 -2.28 -2.15
N LEU A 31 -0.62 -1.81 -3.33
CA LEU A 31 -1.43 -0.97 -4.20
C LEU A 31 -1.79 -1.67 -5.50
N GLY A 32 -3.09 -1.81 -5.76
CA GLY A 32 -3.64 -2.33 -7.01
C GLY A 32 -4.33 -1.22 -7.80
N VAL A 33 -3.88 -1.00 -9.03
CA VAL A 33 -4.46 -0.01 -9.95
C VAL A 33 -5.42 -0.72 -10.90
N GLU A 34 -6.63 -0.19 -11.02
CA GLU A 34 -7.66 -0.71 -11.94
C GLU A 34 -7.76 0.18 -13.18
N LYS A 35 -8.24 -0.41 -14.27
CA LYS A 35 -8.56 0.32 -15.50
C LYS A 35 -9.49 1.49 -15.19
N GLY A 36 -9.18 2.66 -15.73
CA GLY A 36 -9.96 3.87 -15.53
C GLY A 36 -9.69 4.62 -14.23
N ASP A 37 -8.79 4.14 -13.39
CA ASP A 37 -8.33 4.91 -12.24
C ASP A 37 -7.55 6.15 -12.70
N THR A 38 -7.68 7.23 -11.95
CA THR A 38 -7.05 8.50 -12.23
C THR A 38 -6.35 9.06 -10.99
N GLU A 39 -5.70 10.20 -11.13
CA GLU A 39 -4.99 10.85 -10.03
C GLU A 39 -5.87 11.14 -8.79
N PRO A 40 -7.14 11.60 -8.91
CA PRO A 40 -8.00 11.77 -7.75
C PRO A 40 -8.15 10.53 -6.86
N GLU A 41 -8.23 9.32 -7.44
CA GLU A 41 -8.29 8.09 -6.64
C GLU A 41 -6.99 7.86 -5.88
N ALA A 42 -5.85 8.09 -6.53
CA ALA A 42 -4.53 7.98 -5.88
C ALA A 42 -4.40 9.00 -4.74
N ALA A 43 -4.82 10.24 -4.95
CA ALA A 43 -4.77 11.29 -3.94
C ALA A 43 -5.67 10.96 -2.74
N TRP A 44 -6.88 10.47 -2.98
CA TRP A 44 -7.80 10.09 -1.91
C TRP A 44 -7.25 8.94 -1.07
N LEU A 45 -6.71 7.90 -1.71
CA LEU A 45 -6.14 6.75 -1.00
C LEU A 45 -4.87 7.13 -0.22
N ALA A 46 -4.00 7.96 -0.80
CA ALA A 46 -2.78 8.41 -0.11
C ALA A 46 -3.13 9.22 1.14
N ALA A 47 -4.06 10.16 1.02
CA ALA A 47 -4.54 10.95 2.15
C ALA A 47 -5.17 10.06 3.22
N LYS A 48 -6.00 9.08 2.80
CA LYS A 48 -6.63 8.14 3.73
C LYS A 48 -5.58 7.30 4.46
N ALA A 49 -4.62 6.71 3.76
CA ALA A 49 -3.58 5.88 4.36
C ALA A 49 -2.70 6.66 5.33
N ALA A 50 -2.31 7.88 4.97
CA ALA A 50 -1.45 8.72 5.82
C ALA A 50 -2.13 9.17 7.12
N ASN A 51 -3.46 9.30 7.10
CA ASN A 51 -4.24 9.80 8.24
C ASN A 51 -5.01 8.71 9.00
N LEU A 52 -4.91 7.46 8.57
CA LEU A 52 -5.60 6.34 9.21
C LEU A 52 -5.08 6.15 10.65
N ARG A 53 -5.99 6.19 11.61
CA ARG A 53 -5.65 6.22 13.04
C ARG A 53 -5.60 4.80 13.61
N ILE A 54 -4.57 4.06 13.26
CA ILE A 54 -4.38 2.64 13.62
C ILE A 54 -3.13 2.37 14.44
N PHE A 55 -2.48 3.41 14.96
CA PHE A 55 -1.38 3.28 15.90
C PHE A 55 -1.85 3.65 17.30
N ASP A 56 -1.34 2.94 18.29
CA ASP A 56 -1.77 3.11 19.66
C ASP A 56 -1.32 4.47 20.23
N ASP A 57 -2.22 5.09 21.00
CA ASP A 57 -1.89 6.23 21.85
C ASP A 57 -1.33 5.76 23.19
N GLU A 58 -1.10 6.70 24.10
CA GLU A 58 -0.59 6.44 25.46
C GLU A 58 -1.51 5.54 26.31
N ASN A 59 -2.78 5.39 25.91
CA ASN A 59 -3.75 4.54 26.59
C ASN A 59 -3.93 3.17 25.92
N GLY A 60 -3.12 2.86 24.89
CA GLY A 60 -3.21 1.62 24.14
C GLY A 60 -4.41 1.56 23.19
N VAL A 61 -4.97 2.71 22.80
CA VAL A 61 -6.10 2.82 21.88
C VAL A 61 -5.60 3.22 20.49
N MET A 62 -6.08 2.54 19.45
CA MET A 62 -5.79 2.90 18.07
C MET A 62 -6.36 4.27 17.75
N ASN A 63 -5.55 5.30 17.81
CA ASN A 63 -5.96 6.70 17.76
C ASN A 63 -4.98 7.60 17.00
N ARG A 64 -3.79 7.14 16.70
CA ARG A 64 -2.75 7.93 16.00
C ARG A 64 -2.49 7.42 14.61
N SER A 65 -2.15 8.34 13.70
CA SER A 65 -1.75 8.05 12.35
C SER A 65 -0.26 7.67 12.26
N VAL A 66 0.15 7.12 11.11
CA VAL A 66 1.57 6.86 10.83
C VAL A 66 2.41 8.13 10.92
N LYS A 67 1.85 9.29 10.56
CA LYS A 67 2.51 10.60 10.66
C LYS A 67 2.79 10.98 12.11
N GLU A 68 1.79 10.80 12.98
CA GLU A 68 1.89 11.18 14.40
C GLU A 68 2.89 10.34 15.17
N VAL A 69 3.11 9.11 14.77
CA VAL A 69 4.08 8.21 15.43
C VAL A 69 5.44 8.17 14.72
N ASP A 70 5.66 9.03 13.73
CA ASP A 70 6.88 9.03 12.90
C ASP A 70 7.20 7.65 12.29
N GLY A 71 6.15 6.93 11.92
CA GLY A 71 6.30 5.62 11.29
C GLY A 71 6.83 5.73 9.87
N GLU A 72 7.42 4.65 9.41
CA GLU A 72 7.90 4.52 8.03
C GLU A 72 6.85 3.88 7.14
N VAL A 73 6.93 4.10 5.83
CA VAL A 73 5.98 3.54 4.86
C VAL A 73 6.74 2.83 3.74
N LEU A 74 6.31 1.61 3.44
CA LEU A 74 6.78 0.83 2.29
C LEU A 74 5.60 0.57 1.36
N VAL A 75 5.70 1.02 0.11
CA VAL A 75 4.67 0.84 -0.93
C VAL A 75 5.13 -0.22 -1.93
N VAL A 76 4.29 -1.19 -2.19
CA VAL A 76 4.53 -2.27 -3.15
C VAL A 76 3.34 -2.35 -4.11
N SER A 77 3.61 -2.39 -5.41
CA SER A 77 2.57 -2.62 -6.41
C SER A 77 2.05 -4.05 -6.32
N GLN A 78 0.73 -4.23 -6.39
CA GLN A 78 0.07 -5.52 -6.24
C GLN A 78 -1.19 -5.58 -7.11
N PHE A 79 -1.02 -5.86 -8.40
CA PHE A 79 -2.17 -5.92 -9.33
C PHE A 79 -3.16 -7.02 -8.97
N THR A 80 -2.72 -8.08 -8.31
CA THR A 80 -3.58 -9.20 -7.90
C THR A 80 -4.67 -8.83 -6.90
N LEU A 81 -4.59 -7.64 -6.27
CA LEU A 81 -5.69 -7.10 -5.46
C LEU A 81 -6.96 -6.83 -6.28
N THR A 82 -6.83 -6.73 -7.60
CA THR A 82 -7.96 -6.50 -8.52
C THR A 82 -8.57 -7.81 -9.03
N ALA A 83 -8.08 -8.95 -8.56
CA ALA A 83 -8.52 -10.27 -9.00
C ALA A 83 -10.01 -10.49 -8.82
N SER A 84 -10.62 -11.18 -9.78
CA SER A 84 -11.95 -11.74 -9.65
C SER A 84 -11.86 -13.27 -9.57
N THR A 85 -12.46 -13.83 -8.54
CA THR A 85 -12.56 -15.29 -8.34
C THR A 85 -14.02 -15.76 -8.48
N LYS A 86 -14.85 -14.96 -9.13
CA LYS A 86 -16.30 -15.22 -9.28
C LYS A 86 -16.58 -16.51 -10.07
N LYS A 87 -15.72 -16.82 -11.04
CA LYS A 87 -15.89 -18.01 -11.89
C LYS A 87 -14.66 -18.92 -11.77
N GLY A 88 -14.83 -20.05 -11.09
CA GLY A 88 -13.78 -21.04 -10.95
C GLY A 88 -12.63 -20.61 -10.04
N ASN A 89 -11.58 -21.43 -10.04
CA ASN A 89 -10.45 -21.29 -9.10
C ASN A 89 -9.24 -20.57 -9.70
N ARG A 90 -9.28 -20.23 -10.99
CA ARG A 90 -8.23 -19.42 -11.63
C ARG A 90 -8.62 -17.94 -11.53
N PRO A 91 -7.87 -17.12 -10.78
CA PRO A 91 -8.17 -15.71 -10.69
C PRO A 91 -8.10 -15.03 -12.06
N ALA A 92 -9.05 -14.12 -12.31
CA ALA A 92 -9.07 -13.30 -13.52
C ALA A 92 -8.66 -11.86 -13.16
N TYR A 93 -7.83 -11.26 -13.98
CA TYR A 93 -7.29 -9.91 -13.75
C TYR A 93 -7.80 -8.89 -14.78
N VAL A 94 -9.02 -9.09 -15.27
CA VAL A 94 -9.61 -8.25 -16.34
C VAL A 94 -9.76 -6.79 -15.94
N ARG A 95 -9.84 -6.51 -14.62
CA ARG A 95 -9.95 -5.15 -14.09
C ARG A 95 -8.61 -4.47 -13.87
N ALA A 96 -7.51 -5.23 -13.82
CA ALA A 96 -6.19 -4.65 -13.60
C ALA A 96 -5.83 -3.69 -14.73
N ALA A 97 -5.30 -2.51 -14.38
CA ALA A 97 -4.74 -1.60 -15.38
C ALA A 97 -3.49 -2.21 -16.00
N GLY A 98 -3.29 -1.93 -17.29
CA GLY A 98 -2.05 -2.30 -17.97
C GLY A 98 -0.88 -1.47 -17.46
N HIS A 99 0.33 -1.91 -17.81
CA HIS A 99 1.58 -1.27 -17.38
C HIS A 99 1.62 0.23 -17.68
N GLU A 100 1.14 0.64 -18.86
CA GLU A 100 1.13 2.03 -19.31
C GLU A 100 0.26 2.94 -18.43
N GLU A 101 -0.84 2.43 -17.88
CA GLU A 101 -1.70 3.17 -16.96
C GLU A 101 -1.24 3.03 -15.51
N ALA A 102 -0.84 1.83 -15.12
CA ALA A 102 -0.56 1.52 -13.72
C ALA A 102 0.73 2.17 -13.21
N VAL A 103 1.81 2.17 -13.99
CA VAL A 103 3.10 2.71 -13.56
C VAL A 103 3.03 4.20 -13.22
N PRO A 104 2.48 5.08 -14.08
CA PRO A 104 2.35 6.49 -13.73
C PRO A 104 1.50 6.74 -12.48
N LEU A 105 0.41 5.99 -12.29
CA LEU A 105 -0.44 6.13 -11.11
C LEU A 105 0.23 5.61 -9.84
N TYR A 106 1.00 4.53 -9.93
CA TYR A 106 1.83 4.05 -8.85
C TYR A 106 2.86 5.11 -8.43
N GLU A 107 3.56 5.71 -9.38
CA GLU A 107 4.52 6.79 -9.13
C GLU A 107 3.84 8.00 -8.48
N THR A 108 2.68 8.40 -8.99
CA THR A 108 1.87 9.48 -8.44
C THR A 108 1.45 9.18 -7.00
N PHE A 109 0.97 7.97 -6.74
CA PHE A 109 0.61 7.56 -5.38
C PHE A 109 1.80 7.65 -4.42
N CYS A 110 2.97 7.16 -4.83
CA CYS A 110 4.18 7.22 -4.00
C CYS A 110 4.58 8.66 -3.67
N ALA A 111 4.52 9.56 -4.65
CA ALA A 111 4.81 10.99 -4.45
C ALA A 111 3.81 11.63 -3.49
N LEU A 112 2.50 11.38 -3.69
CA LEU A 112 1.44 11.89 -2.82
C LEU A 112 1.55 11.33 -1.40
N MET A 113 1.92 10.07 -1.26
CA MET A 113 2.11 9.45 0.06
C MET A 113 3.30 10.07 0.80
N SER A 114 4.41 10.31 0.08
CA SER A 114 5.57 11.01 0.63
C SER A 114 5.22 12.42 1.10
N ASP A 115 4.48 13.17 0.28
CA ASP A 115 4.02 14.52 0.63
C ASP A 115 3.09 14.48 1.85
N ALA A 116 2.13 13.55 1.87
CA ALA A 116 1.19 13.41 2.99
C ALA A 116 1.88 13.06 4.30
N CYS A 117 2.93 12.25 4.27
CA CYS A 117 3.70 11.86 5.44
C CYS A 117 4.75 12.92 5.84
N GLY A 118 5.06 13.87 4.96
CA GLY A 118 6.09 14.89 5.20
C GLY A 118 7.50 14.32 5.22
N ARG A 119 7.72 13.14 4.65
CA ARG A 119 9.01 12.45 4.59
C ARG A 119 9.03 11.46 3.43
N PRO A 120 10.22 11.10 2.91
CA PRO A 120 10.33 10.07 1.87
C PRO A 120 9.75 8.74 2.34
N ILE A 121 9.08 8.05 1.43
CA ILE A 121 8.64 6.67 1.65
C ILE A 121 9.60 5.71 0.96
N ARG A 122 9.55 4.44 1.35
CA ARG A 122 10.24 3.35 0.66
C ARG A 122 9.28 2.67 -0.29
N ARG A 123 9.80 2.05 -1.33
CA ARG A 123 8.97 1.35 -2.30
C ARG A 123 9.68 0.18 -2.95
N GLY A 124 8.88 -0.79 -3.44
CA GLY A 124 9.36 -1.85 -4.29
C GLY A 124 9.62 -1.37 -5.71
N VAL A 125 9.91 -2.31 -6.61
CA VAL A 125 10.11 -2.05 -8.03
C VAL A 125 8.93 -2.62 -8.80
N PHE A 126 8.21 -1.77 -9.52
CA PHE A 126 7.03 -2.18 -10.28
C PHE A 126 7.40 -3.27 -11.30
N GLY A 127 6.64 -4.37 -11.28
CA GLY A 127 6.82 -5.49 -12.20
C GLY A 127 7.95 -6.47 -11.87
N ALA A 128 8.76 -6.18 -10.85
CA ALA A 128 9.80 -7.10 -10.41
C ALA A 128 9.24 -8.30 -9.64
N ASP A 129 9.99 -9.40 -9.64
CA ASP A 129 9.74 -10.52 -8.73
C ASP A 129 10.29 -10.15 -7.35
N MET A 130 9.39 -9.82 -6.43
CA MET A 130 9.73 -9.32 -5.10
C MET A 130 9.39 -10.34 -4.03
N GLN A 131 10.35 -10.57 -3.11
CA GLN A 131 10.09 -11.26 -1.86
C GLN A 131 9.75 -10.20 -0.82
N VAL A 132 8.48 -10.15 -0.41
CA VAL A 132 8.00 -9.17 0.57
C VAL A 132 7.90 -9.84 1.92
N ALA A 133 8.77 -9.46 2.84
CA ALA A 133 8.77 -9.95 4.21
C ALA A 133 8.20 -8.88 5.14
N LEU A 134 7.43 -9.31 6.13
CA LEU A 134 6.85 -8.40 7.11
C LEU A 134 6.56 -9.10 8.44
N VAL A 135 6.50 -8.31 9.50
CA VAL A 135 5.91 -8.72 10.76
C VAL A 135 4.72 -7.80 11.01
N ASN A 136 3.51 -8.34 10.82
CA ASN A 136 2.29 -7.60 11.11
C ASN A 136 2.17 -7.39 12.61
N ASP A 137 1.95 -6.16 12.99
CA ASP A 137 1.86 -5.75 14.39
C ASP A 137 0.40 -5.61 14.81
N GLY A 138 -0.09 -6.66 15.50
CA GLY A 138 -1.44 -6.61 16.01
C GLY A 138 -2.22 -7.92 16.01
N PRO A 139 -2.62 -8.55 14.90
CA PRO A 139 -2.51 -8.08 13.51
C PRO A 139 -3.47 -6.92 13.20
N VAL A 140 -3.05 -6.04 12.31
CA VAL A 140 -3.89 -4.96 11.77
C VAL A 140 -3.72 -4.95 10.26
N THR A 141 -4.82 -5.23 9.55
CA THR A 141 -4.86 -5.36 8.09
C THR A 141 -6.18 -4.79 7.60
N ILE A 142 -6.13 -3.76 6.76
CA ILE A 142 -7.30 -3.02 6.30
C ILE A 142 -7.26 -2.87 4.79
N MET A 143 -8.36 -3.23 4.13
CA MET A 143 -8.55 -3.01 2.69
C MET A 143 -9.37 -1.74 2.48
N ILE A 144 -8.92 -0.87 1.57
CA ILE A 144 -9.69 0.29 1.14
C ILE A 144 -9.80 0.27 -0.38
N ASP A 145 -11.02 0.46 -0.89
CA ASP A 145 -11.31 0.56 -2.32
C ASP A 145 -11.82 1.97 -2.62
N SER A 146 -11.18 2.68 -3.55
CA SER A 146 -11.57 4.04 -3.91
C SER A 146 -12.98 4.14 -4.51
N LYS A 147 -13.50 3.03 -5.03
CA LYS A 147 -14.84 2.97 -5.63
C LYS A 147 -15.93 2.63 -4.63
N LEU A 148 -15.59 1.93 -3.56
CA LEU A 148 -16.57 1.52 -2.54
C LEU A 148 -16.62 2.44 -1.33
N LYS A 149 -15.59 3.17 -1.01
CA LYS A 149 -15.51 4.21 0.06
C LYS A 149 -16.32 3.91 1.34
N GLU A 150 -16.27 2.67 1.83
CA GLU A 150 -16.93 2.24 3.05
C GLU A 150 -15.97 2.12 4.24
#